data_3a26b005858af4df9240a43d2a6f2859
#
_entry.id   3a26b005858af4df9240a43d2a6f2859
#
_cell.length_a   1.000
_cell.length_b   1.000
_cell.length_c   1.000
_cell.angle_alpha   90.00
_cell.angle_beta   90.00
_cell.angle_gamma   90.00
#
_symmetry.space_group_name_H-M   'P 1'
#
loop_
_entity.id
_entity.type
_entity.pdbx_description
1 polymer ?
#
loop_
_entity_poly.entity_id
_entity_poly.type
_entity_poly.pdbx_seq_one_letter_code
_entity_poly.pdbx_strand_id
1 'polypeptide(L)'
;MKSSGERPVVYVAFQGGGAISAAEKVDRAKVLQRLRLGDTAFRHLTRAAALAVLIILSGIIISLIYGSLPALQKFGIGFLFEESWNPVTEQFGAIAPIYGTIITSLIAMLIAVPIGLFIALFLTELCPMWLRRPIGIAIELLAGIPSIIYGIWGLFVFAPFLQQYVQPFLIKVFGNVPVLSTLFEGPPYGIGVLTAGLILAIMVLPFITSISRDVFDAVPPMLKESAYGLGCTTWEVARYVVLPFTRVGVIGGVMLALGRALGETMAVTFVIGNAHRISGSILAPGTTISATIANEFTEAVGDIYTSSLIALGLILFVITFIVLAFARIMLMRLNARLGT
;
A
#
# COMPACT_ATOMS: atom_id res chain seq x y z
N MET A 1 27.33 -39.80 -14.63
CA MET A 1 26.29 -40.56 -15.35
C MET A 1 24.98 -40.44 -14.60
N LYS A 2 24.10 -39.54 -15.05
CA LYS A 2 22.64 -39.59 -14.86
C LYS A 2 22.03 -38.53 -15.78
N SER A 3 21.23 -39.02 -16.69
CA SER A 3 20.63 -38.30 -17.82
C SER A 3 19.66 -37.20 -17.39
N SER A 4 19.86 -36.04 -17.94
CA SER A 4 18.89 -34.93 -17.98
C SER A 4 17.65 -35.34 -18.75
N GLY A 5 16.49 -35.36 -18.09
CA GLY A 5 15.20 -35.57 -18.73
C GLY A 5 14.79 -34.30 -19.50
N GLU A 6 15.15 -34.23 -20.74
CA GLU A 6 14.60 -33.27 -21.69
C GLU A 6 13.13 -33.63 -21.95
N ARG A 7 12.23 -32.68 -21.62
CA ARG A 7 10.85 -32.78 -22.06
C ARG A 7 10.81 -32.55 -23.58
N PRO A 8 10.16 -33.40 -24.37
CA PRO A 8 10.07 -33.19 -25.80
C PRO A 8 9.26 -31.93 -26.10
N VAL A 9 9.92 -30.92 -26.67
CA VAL A 9 9.26 -29.80 -27.32
C VAL A 9 8.65 -30.35 -28.61
N VAL A 10 7.33 -30.47 -28.64
CA VAL A 10 6.62 -30.92 -29.85
C VAL A 10 6.62 -29.75 -30.84
N TYR A 11 7.62 -29.73 -31.72
CA TYR A 11 7.59 -28.95 -32.94
C TYR A 11 6.54 -29.55 -33.88
N VAL A 12 5.40 -28.89 -34.05
CA VAL A 12 4.46 -29.23 -35.12
C VAL A 12 5.05 -28.67 -36.43
N ALA A 13 5.89 -29.45 -37.07
CA ALA A 13 6.29 -29.18 -38.45
C ALA A 13 5.09 -29.44 -39.37
N PHE A 14 4.57 -28.37 -39.99
CA PHE A 14 3.67 -28.51 -41.15
C PHE A 14 4.44 -29.11 -42.33
N GLN A 15 4.44 -30.41 -42.46
CA GLN A 15 4.83 -31.08 -43.69
C GLN A 15 3.58 -31.58 -44.44
N GLY A 16 3.61 -31.35 -45.72
CA GLY A 16 2.56 -31.45 -46.72
C GLY A 16 1.67 -32.69 -46.71
N GLY A 17 0.51 -32.50 -47.24
CA GLY A 17 -0.65 -33.32 -47.60
C GLY A 17 -0.53 -34.84 -47.69
N GLY A 18 -0.15 -35.53 -46.62
CA GLY A 18 -0.34 -36.95 -46.48
C GLY A 18 -1.62 -37.24 -45.71
N ALA A 19 -2.45 -38.15 -46.22
CA ALA A 19 -3.69 -38.57 -45.58
C ALA A 19 -3.41 -39.13 -44.18
N ILE A 20 -3.76 -38.37 -43.15
CA ILE A 20 -3.61 -38.75 -41.73
C ILE A 20 -4.45 -40.02 -41.50
N SER A 21 -3.83 -41.07 -40.97
CA SER A 21 -4.50 -42.37 -40.75
C SER A 21 -5.66 -42.19 -39.75
N ALA A 22 -6.71 -43.01 -39.88
CA ALA A 22 -7.87 -42.93 -38.99
C ALA A 22 -7.50 -43.12 -37.51
N ALA A 23 -6.47 -43.92 -37.21
CA ALA A 23 -5.97 -44.11 -35.85
C ALA A 23 -5.31 -42.85 -35.30
N GLU A 24 -4.55 -42.11 -36.09
CA GLU A 24 -3.91 -40.83 -35.69
C GLU A 24 -4.94 -39.69 -35.50
N LYS A 25 -6.03 -39.70 -36.28
CA LYS A 25 -7.18 -38.77 -36.08
C LYS A 25 -7.91 -39.04 -34.76
N VAL A 26 -8.10 -40.29 -34.38
CA VAL A 26 -8.74 -40.69 -33.12
C VAL A 26 -7.88 -40.31 -31.93
N ASP A 27 -6.59 -40.46 -32.02
CA ASP A 27 -5.68 -40.12 -30.91
C ASP A 27 -5.58 -38.59 -30.72
N ARG A 28 -5.50 -37.81 -31.81
CA ARG A 28 -5.57 -36.35 -31.78
C ARG A 28 -6.90 -35.85 -31.23
N ALA A 29 -8.02 -36.47 -31.55
CA ALA A 29 -9.34 -36.11 -31.03
C ALA A 29 -9.41 -36.31 -29.51
N LYS A 30 -8.87 -37.43 -28.98
CA LYS A 30 -8.81 -37.71 -27.55
C LYS A 30 -7.91 -36.71 -26.80
N VAL A 31 -6.76 -36.37 -27.39
CA VAL A 31 -5.85 -35.35 -26.81
C VAL A 31 -6.51 -34.00 -26.79
N LEU A 32 -7.16 -33.56 -27.86
CA LEU A 32 -7.90 -32.29 -27.92
C LEU A 32 -9.07 -32.27 -26.94
N GLN A 33 -9.74 -33.40 -26.76
CA GLN A 33 -10.86 -33.51 -25.80
C GLN A 33 -10.36 -33.37 -24.33
N ARG A 34 -9.22 -33.98 -23.99
CA ARG A 34 -8.58 -33.82 -22.68
C ARG A 34 -8.11 -32.37 -22.45
N LEU A 35 -7.52 -31.73 -23.45
CA LEU A 35 -7.10 -30.34 -23.37
C LEU A 35 -8.30 -29.40 -23.20
N ARG A 36 -9.41 -29.63 -23.92
CA ARG A 36 -10.66 -28.87 -23.77
C ARG A 36 -11.29 -29.05 -22.39
N LEU A 37 -11.27 -30.27 -21.84
CA LEU A 37 -11.75 -30.54 -20.48
C LEU A 37 -10.89 -29.81 -19.44
N GLY A 38 -9.55 -29.84 -19.61
CA GLY A 38 -8.61 -29.10 -18.77
C GLY A 38 -8.86 -27.59 -18.82
N ASP A 39 -9.03 -27.03 -20.02
CA ASP A 39 -9.33 -25.59 -20.21
C ASP A 39 -10.69 -25.19 -19.60
N THR A 40 -11.71 -26.05 -19.77
CA THR A 40 -13.03 -25.80 -19.20
C THR A 40 -12.96 -25.88 -17.66
N ALA A 41 -12.30 -26.88 -17.11
CA ALA A 41 -12.08 -27.00 -15.65
C ALA A 41 -11.32 -25.81 -15.08
N PHE A 42 -10.25 -25.38 -15.75
CA PHE A 42 -9.49 -24.19 -15.37
C PHE A 42 -10.37 -22.93 -15.38
N ARG A 43 -11.17 -22.74 -16.41
CA ARG A 43 -12.10 -21.60 -16.52
C ARG A 43 -13.14 -21.59 -15.40
N HIS A 44 -13.69 -22.75 -15.07
CA HIS A 44 -14.65 -22.84 -13.96
C HIS A 44 -13.98 -22.62 -12.60
N LEU A 45 -12.78 -23.17 -12.38
CA LEU A 45 -12.02 -22.98 -11.16
C LEU A 45 -11.66 -21.51 -10.94
N THR A 46 -11.16 -20.82 -11.98
CA THR A 46 -10.82 -19.39 -11.89
C THR A 46 -12.06 -18.53 -11.66
N ARG A 47 -13.20 -18.85 -12.30
CA ARG A 47 -14.47 -18.15 -12.03
C ARG A 47 -14.95 -18.40 -10.59
N ALA A 48 -14.88 -19.62 -10.12
CA ALA A 48 -15.26 -19.97 -8.75
C ALA A 48 -14.40 -19.24 -7.72
N ALA A 49 -13.09 -19.17 -7.94
CA ALA A 49 -12.16 -18.39 -7.11
C ALA A 49 -12.51 -16.90 -7.09
N ALA A 50 -12.79 -16.32 -8.26
CA ALA A 50 -13.19 -14.91 -8.34
C ALA A 50 -14.52 -14.64 -7.62
N LEU A 51 -15.51 -15.52 -7.79
CA LEU A 51 -16.79 -15.44 -7.07
C LEU A 51 -16.63 -15.61 -5.56
N ALA A 52 -15.77 -16.54 -5.12
CA ALA A 52 -15.49 -16.72 -3.70
C ALA A 52 -14.92 -15.44 -3.06
N VAL A 53 -13.98 -14.77 -3.71
CA VAL A 53 -13.45 -13.47 -3.23
C VAL A 53 -14.55 -12.42 -3.11
N LEU A 54 -15.43 -12.32 -4.13
CA LEU A 54 -16.54 -11.36 -4.09
C LEU A 54 -17.55 -11.67 -2.98
N ILE A 55 -17.86 -12.95 -2.74
CA ILE A 55 -18.76 -13.38 -1.68
C ILE A 55 -18.16 -13.05 -0.31
N ILE A 56 -16.88 -13.36 -0.08
CA ILE A 56 -16.19 -13.05 1.17
C ILE A 56 -16.17 -11.54 1.42
N LEU A 57 -15.79 -10.76 0.41
CA LEU A 57 -15.76 -9.29 0.53
C LEU A 57 -17.15 -8.72 0.84
N SER A 58 -18.18 -9.20 0.14
CA SER A 58 -19.57 -8.80 0.40
C SER A 58 -20.00 -9.18 1.81
N GLY A 59 -19.64 -10.38 2.27
CA GLY A 59 -19.91 -10.85 3.64
C GLY A 59 -19.27 -9.95 4.70
N ILE A 60 -18.02 -9.54 4.50
CA ILE A 60 -17.31 -8.60 5.40
C ILE A 60 -18.06 -7.26 5.44
N ILE A 61 -18.39 -6.68 4.28
CA ILE A 61 -19.10 -5.40 4.22
C ILE A 61 -20.45 -5.48 4.93
N ILE A 62 -21.23 -6.53 4.67
CA ILE A 62 -22.52 -6.75 5.31
C ILE A 62 -22.35 -6.88 6.83
N SER A 63 -21.37 -7.66 7.29
CA SER A 63 -21.06 -7.82 8.71
C SER A 63 -20.68 -6.50 9.39
N LEU A 64 -19.85 -5.67 8.71
CA LEU A 64 -19.49 -4.34 9.22
C LEU A 64 -20.71 -3.41 9.32
N ILE A 65 -21.60 -3.43 8.32
CA ILE A 65 -22.82 -2.62 8.33
C ILE A 65 -23.73 -3.07 9.48
N TYR A 66 -24.03 -4.35 9.60
CA TYR A 66 -24.89 -4.85 10.68
C TYR A 66 -24.30 -4.63 12.07
N GLY A 67 -22.99 -4.87 12.24
CA GLY A 67 -22.31 -4.66 13.52
C GLY A 67 -22.19 -3.19 13.93
N SER A 68 -22.19 -2.27 12.97
CA SER A 68 -22.15 -0.82 13.24
C SER A 68 -23.50 -0.18 13.49
N LEU A 69 -24.62 -0.87 13.19
CA LEU A 69 -25.98 -0.30 13.31
C LEU A 69 -26.30 0.26 14.71
N PRO A 70 -26.00 -0.42 15.84
CA PRO A 70 -26.32 0.12 17.16
C PRO A 70 -25.64 1.47 17.44
N ALA A 71 -24.35 1.60 17.08
CA ALA A 71 -23.61 2.86 17.23
C ALA A 71 -24.16 3.96 16.31
N LEU A 72 -24.42 3.63 15.03
CA LEU A 72 -24.95 4.57 14.07
C LEU A 72 -26.38 5.04 14.39
N GLN A 73 -27.21 4.19 15.00
CA GLN A 73 -28.53 4.54 15.48
C GLN A 73 -28.48 5.44 16.71
N LYS A 74 -27.54 5.20 17.65
CA LYS A 74 -27.39 5.99 18.88
C LYS A 74 -26.79 7.37 18.58
N PHE A 75 -25.75 7.45 17.77
CA PHE A 75 -24.97 8.68 17.54
C PHE A 75 -25.29 9.36 16.20
N GLY A 76 -25.87 8.65 15.25
CA GLY A 76 -26.18 9.17 13.91
C GLY A 76 -24.93 9.67 13.18
N ILE A 77 -25.10 10.73 12.39
CA ILE A 77 -24.01 11.40 11.66
C ILE A 77 -23.05 12.13 12.63
N GLY A 78 -23.50 12.45 13.85
CA GLY A 78 -22.67 13.06 14.90
C GLY A 78 -21.43 12.24 15.22
N PHE A 79 -21.49 10.91 15.10
CA PHE A 79 -20.35 10.02 15.29
C PHE A 79 -19.12 10.40 14.47
N LEU A 80 -19.32 10.93 13.26
CA LEU A 80 -18.21 11.30 12.37
C LEU A 80 -17.50 12.59 12.80
N PHE A 81 -18.17 13.47 13.54
CA PHE A 81 -17.69 14.81 13.90
C PHE A 81 -17.39 14.98 15.39
N GLU A 82 -17.79 14.01 16.21
CA GLU A 82 -17.52 14.04 17.65
C GLU A 82 -16.06 13.64 17.92
N GLU A 83 -15.41 14.41 18.80
CA GLU A 83 -14.02 14.13 19.22
C GLU A 83 -13.95 13.23 20.45
N SER A 84 -15.04 13.23 21.26
CA SER A 84 -15.10 12.51 22.52
C SER A 84 -14.97 11.00 22.32
N TRP A 85 -14.11 10.38 23.10
CA TRP A 85 -13.98 8.91 23.17
C TRP A 85 -13.89 8.51 24.64
N ASN A 86 -15.01 8.14 25.24
CA ASN A 86 -15.09 7.80 26.65
C ASN A 86 -15.96 6.54 26.87
N PRO A 87 -15.32 5.40 27.14
CA PRO A 87 -16.02 4.16 27.42
C PRO A 87 -16.95 4.19 28.64
N VAL A 88 -16.62 5.01 29.65
CA VAL A 88 -17.39 5.09 30.91
C VAL A 88 -18.74 5.79 30.70
N THR A 89 -18.75 6.85 29.91
CA THR A 89 -19.97 7.62 29.59
C THR A 89 -20.63 7.16 28.30
N GLU A 90 -20.09 6.11 27.67
CA GLU A 90 -20.51 5.60 26.36
C GLU A 90 -20.66 6.69 25.28
N GLN A 91 -19.73 7.63 25.26
CA GLN A 91 -19.63 8.65 24.23
C GLN A 91 -18.49 8.34 23.30
N PHE A 92 -18.80 8.12 22.04
CA PHE A 92 -17.81 7.70 21.03
C PHE A 92 -17.89 8.57 19.80
N GLY A 93 -16.72 8.99 19.30
CA GLY A 93 -16.59 9.82 18.10
C GLY A 93 -15.43 9.34 17.23
N ALA A 94 -15.54 9.56 15.93
CA ALA A 94 -14.60 9.04 14.95
C ALA A 94 -13.59 10.08 14.42
N ILE A 95 -13.80 11.37 14.69
CA ILE A 95 -13.02 12.43 14.02
C ILE A 95 -11.53 12.39 14.37
N ALA A 96 -11.17 12.13 15.63
CA ALA A 96 -9.77 12.05 16.04
C ALA A 96 -9.03 10.86 15.39
N PRO A 97 -9.59 9.63 15.38
CA PRO A 97 -9.02 8.50 14.63
C PRO A 97 -8.95 8.72 13.11
N ILE A 98 -9.97 9.35 12.50
CA ILE A 98 -9.98 9.70 11.07
C ILE A 98 -8.85 10.67 10.75
N TYR A 99 -8.75 11.76 11.52
CA TYR A 99 -7.69 12.76 11.36
C TYR A 99 -6.30 12.13 11.44
N GLY A 100 -6.03 11.33 12.48
CA GLY A 100 -4.74 10.67 12.64
C GLY A 100 -4.42 9.71 11.49
N THR A 101 -5.40 8.92 11.01
CA THR A 101 -5.21 8.02 9.87
C THR A 101 -4.81 8.78 8.60
N ILE A 102 -5.49 9.88 8.31
CA ILE A 102 -5.22 10.67 7.10
C ILE A 102 -3.86 11.37 7.21
N ILE A 103 -3.56 12.02 8.35
CA ILE A 103 -2.31 12.78 8.51
C ILE A 103 -1.09 11.88 8.56
N THR A 104 -1.12 10.76 9.29
CA THR A 104 0.00 9.82 9.32
C THR A 104 0.28 9.22 7.96
N SER A 105 -0.76 8.82 7.21
CA SER A 105 -0.63 8.31 5.85
C SER A 105 -0.11 9.37 4.88
N LEU A 106 -0.56 10.62 5.01
CA LEU A 106 -0.08 11.73 4.19
C LEU A 106 1.41 12.00 4.43
N ILE A 107 1.84 12.08 5.69
CA ILE A 107 3.27 12.25 6.06
C ILE A 107 4.09 11.10 5.49
N ALA A 108 3.63 9.87 5.66
CA ALA A 108 4.30 8.68 5.14
C ALA A 108 4.49 8.74 3.63
N MET A 109 3.44 9.07 2.88
CA MET A 109 3.49 9.13 1.41
C MET A 109 4.33 10.30 0.90
N LEU A 110 4.26 11.47 1.54
CA LEU A 110 5.10 12.63 1.18
C LEU A 110 6.59 12.33 1.26
N ILE A 111 7.00 11.44 2.17
CA ILE A 111 8.40 11.04 2.35
C ILE A 111 8.74 9.81 1.51
N ALA A 112 7.92 8.76 1.59
CA ALA A 112 8.23 7.49 0.97
C ALA A 112 8.15 7.52 -0.56
N VAL A 113 7.23 8.29 -1.16
CA VAL A 113 7.08 8.35 -2.62
C VAL A 113 8.31 8.95 -3.30
N PRO A 114 8.77 10.18 -2.97
CA PRO A 114 9.94 10.74 -3.64
C PRO A 114 11.19 9.90 -3.38
N ILE A 115 11.44 9.48 -2.14
CA ILE A 115 12.62 8.69 -1.80
C ILE A 115 12.59 7.34 -2.52
N GLY A 116 11.46 6.63 -2.51
CA GLY A 116 11.30 5.34 -3.18
C GLY A 116 11.49 5.42 -4.69
N LEU A 117 10.98 6.48 -5.33
CA LEU A 117 11.18 6.73 -6.76
C LEU A 117 12.65 7.01 -7.09
N PHE A 118 13.33 7.83 -6.28
CA PHE A 118 14.75 8.10 -6.49
C PHE A 118 15.63 6.85 -6.31
N ILE A 119 15.32 6.01 -5.30
CA ILE A 119 16.02 4.74 -5.11
C ILE A 119 15.76 3.82 -6.31
N ALA A 120 14.53 3.72 -6.80
CA ALA A 120 14.19 2.92 -7.97
C ALA A 120 14.94 3.41 -9.23
N LEU A 121 14.95 4.73 -9.50
CA LEU A 121 15.72 5.31 -10.59
C LEU A 121 17.23 5.05 -10.45
N PHE A 122 17.77 5.20 -9.25
CA PHE A 122 19.17 4.87 -9.00
C PHE A 122 19.48 3.42 -9.36
N LEU A 123 18.63 2.47 -8.91
CA LEU A 123 18.83 1.05 -9.16
C LEU A 123 18.73 0.68 -10.65
N THR A 124 17.83 1.33 -11.40
CA THR A 124 17.59 0.98 -12.81
C THR A 124 18.54 1.68 -13.77
N GLU A 125 18.91 2.94 -13.52
CA GLU A 125 19.62 3.77 -14.49
C GLU A 125 21.09 4.06 -14.11
N LEU A 126 21.43 4.07 -12.81
CA LEU A 126 22.75 4.53 -12.34
C LEU A 126 23.57 3.43 -11.67
N CYS A 127 22.93 2.45 -11.07
CA CYS A 127 23.58 1.44 -10.24
C CYS A 127 24.43 0.47 -11.07
N PRO A 128 25.71 0.24 -10.71
CA PRO A 128 26.52 -0.78 -11.35
C PRO A 128 25.88 -2.18 -11.27
N MET A 129 26.01 -2.98 -12.32
CA MET A 129 25.36 -4.29 -12.45
C MET A 129 25.65 -5.23 -11.28
N TRP A 130 26.88 -5.22 -10.72
CA TRP A 130 27.27 -6.06 -9.59
C TRP A 130 26.59 -5.67 -8.27
N LEU A 131 26.19 -4.40 -8.10
CA LEU A 131 25.58 -3.86 -6.87
C LEU A 131 24.05 -3.83 -6.96
N ARG A 132 23.49 -3.76 -8.17
CA ARG A 132 22.05 -3.68 -8.41
C ARG A 132 21.29 -4.83 -7.77
N ARG A 133 21.77 -6.06 -7.95
CA ARG A 133 21.11 -7.27 -7.42
C ARG A 133 21.18 -7.37 -5.90
N PRO A 134 22.31 -7.18 -5.20
CA PRO A 134 22.38 -7.19 -3.74
C PRO A 134 21.49 -6.13 -3.08
N ILE A 135 21.52 -4.88 -3.60
CA ILE A 135 20.68 -3.80 -3.04
C ILE A 135 19.20 -4.10 -3.28
N GLY A 136 18.81 -4.58 -4.46
CA GLY A 136 17.44 -4.98 -4.75
C GLY A 136 16.93 -6.02 -3.76
N ILE A 137 17.70 -7.09 -3.52
CA ILE A 137 17.37 -8.12 -2.53
C ILE A 137 17.28 -7.53 -1.11
N ALA A 138 18.19 -6.65 -0.72
CA ALA A 138 18.14 -6.01 0.59
C ALA A 138 16.85 -5.19 0.80
N ILE A 139 16.41 -4.46 -0.22
CA ILE A 139 15.15 -3.71 -0.19
C ILE A 139 13.94 -4.64 -0.12
N GLU A 140 13.95 -5.73 -0.87
CA GLU A 140 12.89 -6.75 -0.82
C GLU A 140 12.81 -7.43 0.55
N LEU A 141 13.94 -7.71 1.20
CA LEU A 141 13.99 -8.25 2.55
C LEU A 141 13.42 -7.28 3.59
N LEU A 142 13.66 -5.96 3.45
CA LEU A 142 13.03 -4.94 4.29
C LEU A 142 11.50 -4.96 4.18
N ALA A 143 10.95 -5.19 2.99
CA ALA A 143 9.51 -5.33 2.79
C ALA A 143 8.90 -6.56 3.50
N GLY A 144 9.72 -7.59 3.73
CA GLY A 144 9.33 -8.82 4.41
C GLY A 144 9.34 -8.75 5.95
N ILE A 145 9.88 -7.67 6.55
CA ILE A 145 9.90 -7.51 8.01
C ILE A 145 8.48 -7.29 8.55
N PRO A 146 8.03 -8.06 9.57
CA PRO A 146 6.73 -7.83 10.21
C PRO A 146 6.59 -6.40 10.76
N SER A 147 5.44 -5.77 10.54
CA SER A 147 5.21 -4.36 10.95
C SER A 147 5.37 -4.12 12.44
N ILE A 148 5.09 -5.11 13.27
CA ILE A 148 5.28 -5.04 14.72
C ILE A 148 6.75 -4.77 15.11
N ILE A 149 7.72 -5.28 14.34
CA ILE A 149 9.15 -5.06 14.61
C ILE A 149 9.49 -3.58 14.38
N TYR A 150 8.96 -2.98 13.31
CA TYR A 150 9.10 -1.54 13.08
C TYR A 150 8.47 -0.72 14.21
N GLY A 151 7.32 -1.15 14.76
CA GLY A 151 6.67 -0.50 15.88
C GLY A 151 7.50 -0.55 17.16
N ILE A 152 8.00 -1.73 17.53
CA ILE A 152 8.85 -1.93 18.73
C ILE A 152 10.17 -1.16 18.58
N TRP A 153 10.87 -1.29 17.46
CA TRP A 153 12.07 -0.53 17.18
C TRP A 153 11.80 0.98 17.20
N GLY A 154 10.67 1.37 16.65
CA GLY A 154 10.19 2.74 16.64
C GLY A 154 10.01 3.32 18.02
N LEU A 155 9.38 2.56 18.92
CA LEU A 155 9.13 3.00 20.29
C LEU A 155 10.43 3.09 21.14
N PHE A 156 11.28 2.07 21.08
CA PHE A 156 12.43 1.98 21.97
C PHE A 156 13.71 2.66 21.46
N VAL A 157 13.84 2.84 20.15
CA VAL A 157 15.05 3.41 19.53
C VAL A 157 14.74 4.73 18.81
N PHE A 158 13.76 4.72 17.93
CA PHE A 158 13.53 5.87 17.06
C PHE A 158 12.82 7.02 17.77
N ALA A 159 11.82 6.75 18.61
CA ALA A 159 11.11 7.78 19.37
C ALA A 159 12.02 8.52 20.37
N PRO A 160 12.87 7.86 21.18
CA PRO A 160 13.87 8.56 22.00
C PRO A 160 14.86 9.39 21.20
N PHE A 161 15.30 8.89 20.03
CA PHE A 161 16.18 9.67 19.15
C PHE A 161 15.47 10.93 18.62
N LEU A 162 14.22 10.82 18.19
CA LEU A 162 13.43 11.97 17.75
C LEU A 162 13.22 12.96 18.90
N GLN A 163 12.92 12.48 20.11
CA GLN A 163 12.70 13.30 21.30
C GLN A 163 13.93 14.12 21.67
N GLN A 164 15.11 13.52 21.61
CA GLN A 164 16.35 14.17 22.07
C GLN A 164 16.96 15.10 21.01
N TYR A 165 16.87 14.77 19.74
CA TYR A 165 17.63 15.47 18.70
C TYR A 165 16.74 16.15 17.65
N VAL A 166 15.76 15.44 17.12
CA VAL A 166 15.01 15.93 15.96
C VAL A 166 13.88 16.89 16.33
N GLN A 167 13.04 16.52 17.30
CA GLN A 167 11.92 17.36 17.70
C GLN A 167 12.35 18.72 18.29
N PRO A 168 13.36 18.79 19.19
CA PRO A 168 13.87 20.08 19.66
C PRO A 168 14.44 20.97 18.54
N PHE A 169 15.11 20.35 17.56
CA PHE A 169 15.63 21.05 16.39
C PHE A 169 14.47 21.60 15.53
N LEU A 170 13.46 20.79 15.25
CA LEU A 170 12.28 21.24 14.48
C LEU A 170 11.54 22.38 15.18
N ILE A 171 11.32 22.28 16.50
CA ILE A 171 10.69 23.32 17.31
C ILE A 171 11.51 24.61 17.24
N LYS A 172 12.84 24.53 17.35
CA LYS A 172 13.72 25.70 17.31
C LYS A 172 13.72 26.37 15.91
N VAL A 173 13.72 25.61 14.84
CA VAL A 173 13.79 26.12 13.46
C VAL A 173 12.44 26.68 13.00
N PHE A 174 11.35 25.94 13.27
CA PHE A 174 10.03 26.28 12.74
C PHE A 174 9.13 27.00 13.73
N GLY A 175 9.47 27.03 15.02
CA GLY A 175 8.65 27.66 16.07
C GLY A 175 8.45 29.18 15.89
N ASN A 176 9.28 29.84 15.11
CA ASN A 176 9.17 31.28 14.83
C ASN A 176 8.55 31.58 13.44
N VAL A 177 8.21 30.56 12.65
CA VAL A 177 7.64 30.74 11.31
C VAL A 177 6.11 30.70 11.40
N PRO A 178 5.38 31.74 10.98
CA PRO A 178 3.93 31.74 10.97
C PRO A 178 3.39 30.51 10.23
N VAL A 179 2.29 29.92 10.70
CA VAL A 179 1.68 28.68 10.18
C VAL A 179 2.47 27.41 10.54
N LEU A 180 3.82 27.36 10.38
CA LEU A 180 4.60 26.18 10.77
C LEU A 180 4.75 26.08 12.30
N SER A 181 4.71 27.19 13.02
CA SER A 181 4.79 27.17 14.49
C SER A 181 3.69 26.30 15.11
N THR A 182 2.46 26.35 14.61
CA THR A 182 1.36 25.53 15.11
C THR A 182 1.53 24.03 14.82
N LEU A 183 2.22 23.68 13.72
CA LEU A 183 2.51 22.29 13.37
C LEU A 183 3.60 21.66 14.26
N PHE A 184 4.51 22.48 14.79
CA PHE A 184 5.64 22.03 15.61
C PHE A 184 5.57 22.55 17.04
N GLU A 185 4.38 23.00 17.50
CA GLU A 185 4.16 23.47 18.85
C GLU A 185 4.07 22.32 19.85
N GLY A 186 4.55 22.55 21.06
CA GLY A 186 4.43 21.61 22.18
C GLY A 186 5.76 20.99 22.62
N PRO A 187 5.73 20.21 23.70
CA PRO A 187 6.93 19.51 24.20
C PRO A 187 7.33 18.36 23.30
N PRO A 188 8.63 18.01 23.25
CA PRO A 188 9.13 16.91 22.47
C PRO A 188 8.79 15.57 23.15
N TYR A 189 7.68 14.97 22.80
CA TYR A 189 7.24 13.68 23.37
C TYR A 189 8.01 12.45 22.85
N GLY A 190 8.62 12.58 21.66
CA GLY A 190 9.19 11.45 20.94
C GLY A 190 8.15 10.61 20.22
N ILE A 191 7.08 10.19 20.90
CA ILE A 191 5.91 9.53 20.32
C ILE A 191 4.91 10.57 19.80
N GLY A 192 4.16 10.25 18.76
CA GLY A 192 3.14 11.13 18.19
C GLY A 192 2.89 10.88 16.71
N VAL A 193 2.08 11.75 16.10
CA VAL A 193 1.65 11.65 14.70
C VAL A 193 2.83 11.69 13.72
N LEU A 194 3.82 12.58 13.97
CA LEU A 194 5.03 12.66 13.13
C LEU A 194 5.85 11.37 13.19
N THR A 195 6.09 10.85 14.39
CA THR A 195 6.87 9.61 14.58
C THR A 195 6.19 8.43 13.90
N ALA A 196 4.88 8.31 14.06
CA ALA A 196 4.08 7.30 13.39
C ALA A 196 4.17 7.42 11.86
N GLY A 197 4.04 8.65 11.32
CA GLY A 197 4.18 8.91 9.89
C GLY A 197 5.57 8.58 9.33
N LEU A 198 6.64 8.86 10.09
CA LEU A 198 8.02 8.53 9.70
C LEU A 198 8.27 7.02 9.67
N ILE A 199 7.82 6.29 10.68
CA ILE A 199 7.95 4.83 10.73
C ILE A 199 7.14 4.19 9.61
N LEU A 200 5.94 4.68 9.39
CA LEU A 200 5.10 4.24 8.28
C LEU A 200 5.78 4.51 6.92
N ALA A 201 6.47 5.66 6.77
CA ALA A 201 7.26 5.97 5.58
C ALA A 201 8.38 4.95 5.36
N ILE A 202 9.15 4.61 6.39
CA ILE A 202 10.23 3.61 6.33
C ILE A 202 9.67 2.25 5.90
N MET A 203 8.52 1.86 6.43
CA MET A 203 7.89 0.57 6.14
C MET A 203 7.31 0.49 4.72
N VAL A 204 6.77 1.59 4.18
CA VAL A 204 6.16 1.63 2.86
C VAL A 204 7.20 1.85 1.75
N LEU A 205 8.34 2.46 2.08
CA LEU A 205 9.41 2.80 1.15
C LEU A 205 9.91 1.59 0.31
N PRO A 206 10.23 0.42 0.88
CA PRO A 206 10.69 -0.72 0.09
C PRO A 206 9.62 -1.22 -0.89
N PHE A 207 8.35 -1.12 -0.52
CA PHE A 207 7.24 -1.51 -1.38
C PHE A 207 7.11 -0.58 -2.60
N ILE A 208 7.18 0.74 -2.39
CA ILE A 208 7.18 1.74 -3.49
C ILE A 208 8.39 1.52 -4.38
N THR A 209 9.57 1.33 -3.79
CA THR A 209 10.82 1.13 -4.53
C THR A 209 10.77 -0.11 -5.42
N SER A 210 10.29 -1.24 -4.88
CA SER A 210 10.22 -2.50 -5.63
C SER A 210 9.29 -2.38 -6.83
N ILE A 211 8.05 -1.89 -6.62
CA ILE A 211 7.09 -1.72 -7.72
C ILE A 211 7.61 -0.73 -8.76
N SER A 212 8.18 0.40 -8.33
CA SER A 212 8.70 1.39 -9.26
C SER A 212 9.88 0.87 -10.06
N ARG A 213 10.79 0.10 -9.45
CA ARG A 213 11.89 -0.58 -10.15
C ARG A 213 11.37 -1.51 -11.24
N ASP A 214 10.41 -2.38 -10.91
CA ASP A 214 9.85 -3.34 -11.86
C ASP A 214 9.19 -2.64 -13.05
N VAL A 215 8.50 -1.52 -12.79
CA VAL A 215 7.87 -0.68 -13.81
C VAL A 215 8.92 0.05 -14.67
N PHE A 216 10.03 0.54 -14.09
CA PHE A 216 11.13 1.18 -14.83
C PHE A 216 11.91 0.19 -15.69
N ASP A 217 12.06 -1.04 -15.22
CA ASP A 217 12.68 -2.13 -15.98
C ASP A 217 11.84 -2.59 -17.17
N ALA A 218 10.51 -2.36 -17.15
CA ALA A 218 9.63 -2.65 -18.27
C ALA A 218 9.76 -1.67 -19.46
N VAL A 219 10.50 -0.57 -19.32
CA VAL A 219 10.77 0.36 -20.44
C VAL A 219 11.63 -0.31 -21.50
N PRO A 220 11.19 -0.37 -22.78
CA PRO A 220 11.97 -0.97 -23.85
C PRO A 220 13.39 -0.35 -23.96
N PRO A 221 14.46 -1.17 -23.99
CA PRO A 221 15.84 -0.67 -24.09
C PRO A 221 16.05 0.26 -25.27
N MET A 222 15.40 -0.03 -26.41
CA MET A 222 15.49 0.79 -27.63
C MET A 222 15.14 2.25 -27.40
N LEU A 223 14.14 2.54 -26.55
CA LEU A 223 13.75 3.94 -26.25
C LEU A 223 14.86 4.67 -25.47
N LYS A 224 15.48 3.99 -24.51
CA LYS A 224 16.59 4.54 -23.73
C LYS A 224 17.83 4.73 -24.60
N GLU A 225 18.19 3.73 -25.40
CA GLU A 225 19.35 3.76 -26.33
C GLU A 225 19.20 4.85 -27.39
N SER A 226 17.99 5.02 -27.95
CA SER A 226 17.72 6.10 -28.91
C SER A 226 17.92 7.48 -28.30
N ALA A 227 17.47 7.69 -27.06
CA ALA A 227 17.67 8.96 -26.37
C ALA A 227 19.16 9.23 -26.07
N TYR A 228 19.91 8.21 -25.62
CA TYR A 228 21.36 8.32 -25.45
C TYR A 228 22.07 8.59 -26.78
N GLY A 229 21.63 7.97 -27.89
CA GLY A 229 22.16 8.22 -29.23
C GLY A 229 21.94 9.67 -29.73
N LEU A 230 20.91 10.34 -29.25
CA LEU A 230 20.66 11.75 -29.47
C LEU A 230 21.46 12.69 -28.55
N GLY A 231 22.30 12.14 -27.65
CA GLY A 231 23.14 12.90 -26.73
C GLY A 231 22.49 13.27 -25.40
N CYS A 232 21.34 12.68 -25.05
CA CYS A 232 20.69 12.91 -23.75
C CYS A 232 21.54 12.40 -22.59
N THR A 233 21.56 13.15 -21.50
CA THR A 233 22.12 12.72 -20.21
C THR A 233 21.24 11.70 -19.54
N THR A 234 21.76 10.93 -18.58
CA THR A 234 20.97 9.95 -17.81
C THR A 234 19.76 10.57 -17.12
N TRP A 235 19.91 11.80 -16.61
CA TRP A 235 18.79 12.53 -16.00
C TRP A 235 17.69 12.87 -17.03
N GLU A 236 18.08 13.28 -18.22
CA GLU A 236 17.12 13.59 -19.29
C GLU A 236 16.40 12.33 -19.78
N VAL A 237 17.12 11.20 -19.91
CA VAL A 237 16.49 9.90 -20.23
C VAL A 237 15.50 9.50 -19.12
N ALA A 238 15.88 9.59 -17.87
CA ALA A 238 14.98 9.30 -16.75
C ALA A 238 13.72 10.19 -16.78
N ARG A 239 13.90 11.52 -16.98
CA ARG A 239 12.83 12.50 -16.92
C ARG A 239 11.91 12.50 -18.14
N TYR A 240 12.46 12.34 -19.34
CA TYR A 240 11.72 12.49 -20.60
C TYR A 240 11.31 11.16 -21.25
N VAL A 241 11.96 10.05 -20.89
CA VAL A 241 11.66 8.73 -21.43
C VAL A 241 11.07 7.81 -20.37
N VAL A 242 11.83 7.54 -19.30
CA VAL A 242 11.43 6.53 -18.29
C VAL A 242 10.17 6.96 -17.52
N LEU A 243 10.19 8.11 -16.86
CA LEU A 243 9.07 8.58 -16.04
C LEU A 243 7.77 8.81 -16.85
N PRO A 244 7.79 9.42 -18.04
CA PRO A 244 6.55 9.56 -18.82
C PRO A 244 5.99 8.23 -19.32
N PHE A 245 6.86 7.29 -19.74
CA PHE A 245 6.44 5.97 -20.18
C PHE A 245 5.82 5.15 -19.05
N THR A 246 6.38 5.24 -17.85
CA THR A 246 6.00 4.40 -16.70
C THR A 246 5.01 5.04 -15.74
N ARG A 247 4.59 6.27 -15.97
CA ARG A 247 3.77 7.07 -15.03
C ARG A 247 2.53 6.35 -14.51
N VAL A 248 1.85 5.57 -15.35
CA VAL A 248 0.64 4.83 -14.96
C VAL A 248 0.98 3.74 -13.96
N GLY A 249 2.05 2.98 -14.22
CA GLY A 249 2.52 1.95 -13.32
C GLY A 249 3.03 2.52 -11.99
N VAL A 250 3.78 3.62 -12.02
CA VAL A 250 4.26 4.33 -10.83
C VAL A 250 3.10 4.81 -9.97
N ILE A 251 2.12 5.51 -10.58
CA ILE A 251 0.93 5.98 -9.85
C ILE A 251 0.16 4.79 -9.28
N GLY A 252 0.01 3.69 -10.05
CA GLY A 252 -0.60 2.47 -9.56
C GLY A 252 0.11 1.89 -8.32
N GLY A 253 1.44 1.83 -8.34
CA GLY A 253 2.27 1.42 -7.21
C GLY A 253 2.10 2.33 -5.99
N VAL A 254 2.11 3.64 -6.19
CA VAL A 254 1.86 4.64 -5.14
C VAL A 254 0.48 4.47 -4.50
N MET A 255 -0.55 4.17 -5.31
CA MET A 255 -1.91 3.95 -4.79
C MET A 255 -2.02 2.65 -3.97
N LEU A 256 -1.35 1.59 -4.39
CA LEU A 256 -1.27 0.36 -3.59
C LEU A 256 -0.55 0.60 -2.26
N ALA A 257 0.55 1.37 -2.28
CA ALA A 257 1.29 1.78 -1.10
C ALA A 257 0.42 2.63 -0.15
N LEU A 258 -0.38 3.56 -0.67
CA LEU A 258 -1.32 4.37 0.10
C LEU A 258 -2.41 3.50 0.76
N GLY A 259 -2.97 2.53 0.02
CA GLY A 259 -3.94 1.59 0.60
C GLY A 259 -3.35 0.81 1.78
N ARG A 260 -2.08 0.38 1.67
CA ARG A 260 -1.33 -0.25 2.75
C ARG A 260 -1.12 0.71 3.94
N ALA A 261 -0.72 1.96 3.67
CA ALA A 261 -0.47 2.97 4.69
C ALA A 261 -1.73 3.32 5.50
N LEU A 262 -2.89 3.45 4.85
CA LEU A 262 -4.17 3.73 5.51
C LEU A 262 -4.62 2.60 6.46
N GLY A 263 -4.30 1.34 6.12
CA GLY A 263 -4.68 0.17 6.91
C GLY A 263 -3.62 -0.30 7.92
N GLU A 264 -2.48 0.41 8.04
CA GLU A 264 -1.42 -0.04 8.94
C GLU A 264 -1.84 0.08 10.41
N THR A 265 -1.65 -1.02 11.13
CA THR A 265 -2.08 -1.15 12.52
C THR A 265 -0.91 -1.20 13.48
N MET A 266 -0.11 -2.28 13.43
CA MET A 266 0.85 -2.60 14.49
C MET A 266 2.00 -1.60 14.60
N ALA A 267 2.61 -1.19 13.48
CA ALA A 267 3.72 -0.26 13.53
C ALA A 267 3.29 1.10 14.13
N VAL A 268 2.10 1.57 13.77
CA VAL A 268 1.56 2.86 14.20
C VAL A 268 1.12 2.84 15.66
N THR A 269 0.42 1.78 16.10
CA THR A 269 -0.11 1.64 17.46
C THR A 269 0.95 1.86 18.53
N PHE A 270 2.18 1.35 18.33
CA PHE A 270 3.25 1.48 19.32
C PHE A 270 3.80 2.90 19.48
N VAL A 271 3.67 3.76 18.46
CA VAL A 271 4.42 5.03 18.42
C VAL A 271 3.56 6.27 18.29
N ILE A 272 2.25 6.11 18.07
CA ILE A 272 1.34 7.26 17.88
C ILE A 272 0.89 7.91 19.19
N GLY A 273 0.90 7.14 20.30
CA GLY A 273 0.59 7.64 21.65
C GLY A 273 -0.86 7.51 22.10
N ASN A 274 -1.76 7.01 21.24
CA ASN A 274 -3.15 6.62 21.55
C ASN A 274 -4.02 7.70 22.24
N ALA A 275 -3.83 8.97 21.89
CA ALA A 275 -4.63 10.07 22.41
C ALA A 275 -5.80 10.38 21.47
N HIS A 276 -7.03 10.26 21.98
CA HIS A 276 -8.27 10.56 21.26
C HIS A 276 -8.55 12.07 21.27
N ARG A 277 -7.66 12.85 20.64
CA ARG A 277 -7.81 14.30 20.50
C ARG A 277 -7.20 14.80 19.21
N ILE A 278 -7.78 15.84 18.66
CA ILE A 278 -7.23 16.55 17.50
C ILE A 278 -6.26 17.62 18.00
N SER A 279 -5.05 17.58 17.47
CA SER A 279 -4.06 18.63 17.72
C SER A 279 -3.60 19.23 16.40
N GLY A 280 -3.41 20.54 16.35
CA GLY A 280 -2.75 21.21 15.22
C GLY A 280 -1.28 20.82 15.08
N SER A 281 -0.67 20.35 16.18
CA SER A 281 0.73 19.93 16.19
C SER A 281 0.88 18.46 15.80
N ILE A 282 1.72 18.20 14.83
CA ILE A 282 2.11 16.84 14.39
C ILE A 282 3.05 16.15 15.39
N LEU A 283 3.63 16.90 16.34
CA LEU A 283 4.46 16.35 17.41
C LEU A 283 3.61 15.75 18.54
N ALA A 284 2.36 16.15 18.64
CA ALA A 284 1.46 15.69 19.68
C ALA A 284 1.08 14.22 19.51
N PRO A 285 0.84 13.47 20.60
CA PRO A 285 0.21 12.17 20.56
C PRO A 285 -1.18 12.25 19.93
N GLY A 286 -1.52 11.23 19.15
CA GLY A 286 -2.80 11.08 18.48
C GLY A 286 -3.24 9.63 18.45
N THR A 287 -4.22 9.30 17.62
CA THR A 287 -4.61 7.91 17.35
C THR A 287 -5.01 7.74 15.89
N THR A 288 -5.02 6.50 15.38
CA THR A 288 -5.59 6.16 14.07
C THR A 288 -6.74 5.18 14.25
N ILE A 289 -7.57 5.03 13.23
CA ILE A 289 -8.68 4.07 13.27
C ILE A 289 -8.18 2.66 13.58
N SER A 290 -7.16 2.20 12.89
CA SER A 290 -6.59 0.87 13.09
C SER A 290 -5.96 0.70 14.47
N ALA A 291 -5.27 1.74 14.98
CA ALA A 291 -4.66 1.72 16.31
C ALA A 291 -5.73 1.71 17.41
N THR A 292 -6.79 2.50 17.28
CA THR A 292 -7.92 2.49 18.21
C THR A 292 -8.56 1.11 18.29
N ILE A 293 -8.88 0.50 17.13
CA ILE A 293 -9.46 -0.85 17.11
C ILE A 293 -8.51 -1.86 17.76
N ALA A 294 -7.23 -1.83 17.46
CA ALA A 294 -6.25 -2.79 17.98
C ALA A 294 -6.09 -2.69 19.52
N ASN A 295 -6.11 -1.48 20.06
CA ASN A 295 -5.92 -1.28 21.50
C ASN A 295 -7.17 -1.58 22.31
N GLU A 296 -8.34 -1.25 21.80
CA GLU A 296 -9.57 -1.22 22.60
C GLU A 296 -10.51 -2.40 22.35
N PHE A 297 -10.34 -3.13 21.23
CA PHE A 297 -11.25 -4.23 20.90
C PHE A 297 -11.28 -5.35 21.94
N THR A 298 -10.15 -5.65 22.58
CA THR A 298 -10.06 -6.67 23.62
C THR A 298 -10.63 -6.24 24.96
N GLU A 299 -10.75 -4.94 25.18
CA GLU A 299 -11.28 -4.34 26.41
C GLU A 299 -12.75 -3.90 26.27
N ALA A 300 -13.27 -3.92 25.03
CA ALA A 300 -14.62 -3.46 24.74
C ALA A 300 -15.68 -4.37 25.38
N VAL A 301 -16.38 -3.83 26.37
CA VAL A 301 -17.50 -4.47 27.05
C VAL A 301 -18.79 -3.74 26.71
N GLY A 302 -19.81 -4.48 26.31
CA GLY A 302 -21.12 -3.95 25.93
C GLY A 302 -21.30 -3.70 24.43
N ASP A 303 -22.56 -3.69 24.00
CA ASP A 303 -22.94 -3.66 22.59
C ASP A 303 -22.56 -2.34 21.90
N ILE A 304 -22.71 -1.20 22.60
CA ILE A 304 -22.44 0.12 22.02
C ILE A 304 -20.95 0.34 21.81
N TYR A 305 -20.11 -0.06 22.75
CA TYR A 305 -18.64 0.07 22.60
C TYR A 305 -18.14 -0.79 21.44
N THR A 306 -18.47 -2.07 21.43
CA THR A 306 -18.09 -2.99 20.33
C THR A 306 -18.62 -2.50 18.99
N SER A 307 -19.88 -2.05 18.94
CA SER A 307 -20.49 -1.51 17.72
C SER A 307 -19.78 -0.23 17.25
N SER A 308 -19.32 0.62 18.17
CA SER A 308 -18.54 1.85 17.82
C SER A 308 -17.19 1.51 17.20
N LEU A 309 -16.49 0.48 17.70
CA LEU A 309 -15.25 -0.01 17.08
C LEU A 309 -15.48 -0.62 15.69
N ILE A 310 -16.58 -1.37 15.52
CA ILE A 310 -16.97 -1.90 14.21
C ILE A 310 -17.35 -0.75 13.26
N ALA A 311 -17.99 0.31 13.75
CA ALA A 311 -18.29 1.51 12.96
C ALA A 311 -17.01 2.23 12.51
N LEU A 312 -15.97 2.31 13.35
CA LEU A 312 -14.66 2.81 12.92
C LEU A 312 -14.07 1.93 11.80
N GLY A 313 -14.19 0.61 11.88
CA GLY A 313 -13.76 -0.30 10.81
C GLY A 313 -14.51 -0.07 9.50
N LEU A 314 -15.84 0.17 9.57
CA LEU A 314 -16.65 0.53 8.40
C LEU A 314 -16.20 1.86 7.79
N ILE A 315 -15.92 2.87 8.62
CA ILE A 315 -15.42 4.18 8.18
C ILE A 315 -14.07 4.03 7.49
N LEU A 316 -13.15 3.25 8.05
CA LEU A 316 -11.84 2.99 7.42
C LEU A 316 -12.00 2.33 6.05
N PHE A 317 -12.91 1.36 5.94
CA PHE A 317 -13.23 0.73 4.67
C PHE A 317 -13.75 1.75 3.64
N VAL A 318 -14.68 2.62 4.05
CA VAL A 318 -15.24 3.67 3.18
C VAL A 318 -14.17 4.69 2.76
N ILE A 319 -13.35 5.17 3.69
CA ILE A 319 -12.24 6.10 3.38
C ILE A 319 -11.28 5.47 2.37
N THR A 320 -10.83 4.25 2.65
CA THR A 320 -9.91 3.53 1.76
C THR A 320 -10.52 3.31 0.37
N PHE A 321 -11.79 2.93 0.32
CA PHE A 321 -12.52 2.74 -0.94
C PHE A 321 -12.61 4.05 -1.74
N ILE A 322 -12.98 5.17 -1.10
CA ILE A 322 -13.09 6.48 -1.74
C ILE A 322 -11.73 6.93 -2.29
N VAL A 323 -10.67 6.83 -1.48
CA VAL A 323 -9.31 7.23 -1.86
C VAL A 323 -8.82 6.40 -3.05
N LEU A 324 -8.97 5.07 -3.00
CA LEU A 324 -8.53 4.19 -4.08
C LEU A 324 -9.41 4.33 -5.34
N ALA A 325 -10.71 4.54 -5.19
CA ALA A 325 -11.61 4.79 -6.32
C ALA A 325 -11.26 6.10 -7.03
N PHE A 326 -11.03 7.19 -6.27
CA PHE A 326 -10.58 8.46 -6.82
C PHE A 326 -9.25 8.33 -7.58
N ALA A 327 -8.29 7.64 -6.98
CA ALA A 327 -7.01 7.34 -7.59
C ALA A 327 -7.16 6.57 -8.91
N ARG A 328 -8.02 5.54 -8.92
CA ARG A 328 -8.30 4.75 -10.14
C ARG A 328 -8.97 5.59 -11.23
N ILE A 329 -9.92 6.45 -10.88
CA ILE A 329 -10.56 7.36 -11.83
C ILE A 329 -9.53 8.33 -12.42
N MET A 330 -8.62 8.87 -11.61
CA MET A 330 -7.53 9.73 -12.07
C MET A 330 -6.62 8.99 -13.08
N LEU A 331 -6.25 7.73 -12.79
CA LEU A 331 -5.47 6.89 -13.69
C LEU A 331 -6.19 6.64 -15.01
N MET A 332 -7.48 6.30 -14.98
CA MET A 332 -8.27 6.10 -16.21
C MET A 332 -8.33 7.36 -17.07
N ARG A 333 -8.47 8.53 -16.46
CA ARG A 333 -8.45 9.82 -17.19
C ARG A 333 -7.09 10.13 -17.81
N LEU A 334 -6.00 9.78 -17.11
CA LEU A 334 -4.65 9.93 -17.66
C LEU A 334 -4.41 9.01 -18.86
N ASN A 335 -4.85 7.74 -18.79
CA ASN A 335 -4.74 6.80 -19.90
C ASN A 335 -5.56 7.23 -21.11
N ALA A 336 -6.80 7.68 -20.91
CA ALA A 336 -7.67 8.16 -21.99
C ALA A 336 -7.09 9.38 -22.76
N ARG A 337 -6.26 10.21 -22.09
CA ARG A 337 -5.57 11.35 -22.73
C ARG A 337 -4.35 10.95 -23.56
N LEU A 338 -3.86 9.71 -23.38
CA LEU A 338 -2.67 9.20 -24.05
C LEU A 338 -2.97 8.37 -25.30
N GLY A 339 -4.26 8.08 -25.57
CA GLY A 339 -4.67 7.33 -26.76
C GLY A 339 -4.26 5.84 -26.72
N THR A 340 -4.05 5.27 -25.56
CA THR A 340 -3.82 3.82 -25.37
C THR A 340 -4.98 3.18 -24.63
#